data_6434348fbaa42750f46031b5ff6ff3f6
#
_entry.id   6434348fbaa42750f46031b5ff6ff3f6
#
_cell.length_a   1.000
_cell.length_b   1.000
_cell.length_c   1.000
_cell.angle_alpha   90.00
_cell.angle_beta   90.00
_cell.angle_gamma   90.00
#
_symmetry.space_group_name_H-M   'P 1'
#
loop_
_entity.id
_entity.type
_entity.pdbx_description
1 polymer ?
#
loop_
_entity_poly.entity_id
_entity_poly.type
_entity_poly.pdbx_seq_one_letter_code
_entity_poly.pdbx_strand_id
1 'polypeptide(L)'
;MKKTFVASAIALSLLTSPAFAQAPGSLSDAEFVMKASAGNTFEVDEAKLALERATDPRLKDFAKKMVDDHGDAMKKLQDAADKAGAKAEMMLDKPHQGMIENVKGFNGKDFDKVYTADQVMAHAETVALLSDYIQNGKNDDLKSWAKQALPIVKGHRATINAM
;
A
#
# COMPACT_ATOMS: atom_id res chain seq x y z
N MET A 1 -54.40 13.59 53.78
CA MET A 1 -54.22 13.32 52.36
C MET A 1 -52.71 13.20 52.09
N LYS A 2 -52.19 11.97 51.98
CA LYS A 2 -50.73 11.71 51.73
C LYS A 2 -50.54 11.48 50.25
N LYS A 3 -49.76 12.35 49.58
CA LYS A 3 -49.39 12.21 48.17
C LYS A 3 -48.10 11.40 48.05
N THR A 4 -48.22 10.20 47.50
CA THR A 4 -47.07 9.33 47.15
C THR A 4 -46.51 9.73 45.79
N PHE A 5 -45.25 10.16 45.71
CA PHE A 5 -44.51 10.35 44.49
C PHE A 5 -43.87 9.03 44.07
N VAL A 6 -44.24 8.54 42.92
CA VAL A 6 -43.56 7.40 42.29
C VAL A 6 -42.45 7.95 41.36
N ALA A 7 -41.25 7.70 41.72
CA ALA A 7 -40.06 8.05 40.91
C ALA A 7 -39.81 6.89 39.90
N SER A 8 -40.05 7.12 38.63
CA SER A 8 -39.68 6.20 37.55
C SER A 8 -38.20 6.37 37.24
N ALA A 9 -37.42 5.38 37.56
CA ALA A 9 -36.02 5.30 37.16
C ALA A 9 -35.93 4.75 35.70
N ILE A 10 -35.51 5.60 34.77
CA ILE A 10 -35.20 5.20 33.40
C ILE A 10 -33.78 4.63 33.40
N ALA A 11 -33.66 3.32 33.26
CA ALA A 11 -32.36 2.67 33.09
C ALA A 11 -31.88 2.85 31.63
N LEU A 12 -30.90 3.74 31.45
CA LEU A 12 -30.18 3.94 30.20
C LEU A 12 -29.17 2.81 30.02
N SER A 13 -29.54 1.78 29.25
CA SER A 13 -28.62 0.68 28.87
C SER A 13 -27.64 1.19 27.82
N LEU A 14 -26.40 1.46 28.24
CA LEU A 14 -25.27 1.71 27.36
C LEU A 14 -24.92 0.40 26.66
N LEU A 15 -25.31 0.27 25.39
CA LEU A 15 -24.81 -0.77 24.48
C LEU A 15 -23.33 -0.45 24.17
N THR A 16 -22.43 -1.00 24.96
CA THR A 16 -20.99 -1.00 24.64
C THR A 16 -20.77 -2.04 23.55
N SER A 17 -20.62 -1.58 22.30
CA SER A 17 -20.09 -2.42 21.23
C SER A 17 -18.70 -2.93 21.63
N PRO A 18 -18.40 -4.23 21.52
CA PRO A 18 -17.04 -4.71 21.78
C PRO A 18 -16.11 -4.09 20.73
N ALA A 19 -15.25 -3.19 21.15
CA ALA A 19 -14.09 -2.81 20.37
C ALA A 19 -13.20 -4.07 20.28
N PHE A 20 -13.20 -4.73 19.14
CA PHE A 20 -12.22 -5.79 18.89
C PHE A 20 -10.84 -5.18 18.93
N ALA A 21 -10.15 -5.37 20.06
CA ALA A 21 -8.76 -4.99 20.18
C ALA A 21 -7.96 -5.75 19.12
N GLN A 22 -7.38 -5.01 18.18
CA GLN A 22 -6.48 -5.56 17.17
C GLN A 22 -5.27 -6.15 17.88
N ALA A 23 -4.85 -7.35 17.49
CA ALA A 23 -3.65 -7.97 18.06
C ALA A 23 -2.45 -7.01 17.86
N PRO A 24 -1.55 -6.86 18.86
CA PRO A 24 -0.38 -6.01 18.71
C PRO A 24 0.44 -6.48 17.50
N GLY A 25 0.54 -5.63 16.46
CA GLY A 25 1.35 -5.90 15.27
C GLY A 25 0.59 -6.12 13.95
N SER A 26 -0.73 -6.29 13.94
CA SER A 26 -1.48 -6.40 12.67
C SER A 26 -1.93 -5.02 12.18
N LEU A 27 -1.68 -4.71 10.89
CA LEU A 27 -2.19 -3.49 10.25
C LEU A 27 -3.72 -3.53 10.19
N SER A 28 -4.36 -2.37 10.42
CA SER A 28 -5.76 -2.20 10.07
C SER A 28 -5.94 -2.23 8.55
N ASP A 29 -7.16 -2.52 8.09
CA ASP A 29 -7.48 -2.53 6.67
C ASP A 29 -7.18 -1.15 6.03
N ALA A 30 -7.49 -0.06 6.72
CA ALA A 30 -7.20 1.30 6.26
C ALA A 30 -5.68 1.58 6.17
N GLU A 31 -4.89 1.17 7.17
CA GLU A 31 -3.42 1.33 7.13
C GLU A 31 -2.79 0.48 6.02
N PHE A 32 -3.28 -0.74 5.81
CA PHE A 32 -2.82 -1.57 4.71
C PHE A 32 -3.12 -0.92 3.35
N VAL A 33 -4.36 -0.49 3.13
CA VAL A 33 -4.77 0.19 1.89
C VAL A 33 -3.95 1.45 1.65
N MET A 34 -3.75 2.28 2.68
CA MET A 34 -2.93 3.49 2.59
C MET A 34 -1.49 3.17 2.15
N LYS A 35 -0.84 2.21 2.81
CA LYS A 35 0.55 1.80 2.48
C LYS A 35 0.64 1.18 1.08
N ALA A 36 -0.28 0.28 0.74
CA ALA A 36 -0.30 -0.35 -0.58
C ALA A 36 -0.57 0.67 -1.69
N SER A 37 -1.44 1.67 -1.46
CA SER A 37 -1.70 2.75 -2.41
C SER A 37 -0.47 3.64 -2.61
N ALA A 38 0.19 4.03 -1.51
CA ALA A 38 1.40 4.86 -1.57
C ALA A 38 2.53 4.14 -2.33
N GLY A 39 2.75 2.86 -2.05
CA GLY A 39 3.73 2.03 -2.78
C GLY A 39 3.42 1.93 -4.28
N ASN A 40 2.17 1.59 -4.65
CA ASN A 40 1.80 1.53 -6.07
C ASN A 40 1.96 2.88 -6.79
N THR A 41 1.64 3.99 -6.11
CA THR A 41 1.81 5.34 -6.67
C THR A 41 3.30 5.66 -6.86
N PHE A 42 4.14 5.32 -5.87
CA PHE A 42 5.59 5.48 -5.95
C PHE A 42 6.18 4.73 -7.15
N GLU A 43 5.84 3.45 -7.31
CA GLU A 43 6.35 2.63 -8.41
C GLU A 43 6.00 3.21 -9.79
N VAL A 44 4.77 3.69 -9.96
CA VAL A 44 4.35 4.33 -11.21
C VAL A 44 5.09 5.64 -11.46
N ASP A 45 5.25 6.48 -10.43
CA ASP A 45 5.84 7.82 -10.60
C ASP A 45 7.36 7.73 -10.81
N GLU A 46 8.06 6.85 -10.08
CA GLU A 46 9.48 6.64 -10.28
C GLU A 46 9.78 5.96 -11.62
N ALA A 47 8.94 4.99 -12.03
CA ALA A 47 9.06 4.35 -13.33
C ALA A 47 8.89 5.35 -14.49
N LYS A 48 7.98 6.32 -14.40
CA LYS A 48 7.86 7.39 -15.39
C LYS A 48 9.15 8.20 -15.51
N LEU A 49 9.80 8.53 -14.39
CA LEU A 49 11.11 9.20 -14.42
C LEU A 49 12.17 8.32 -15.08
N ALA A 50 12.14 6.99 -14.84
CA ALA A 50 13.10 6.07 -15.44
C ALA A 50 12.89 5.93 -16.96
N LEU A 51 11.66 5.98 -17.46
CA LEU A 51 11.39 6.00 -18.90
C LEU A 51 12.03 7.22 -19.59
N GLU A 52 12.06 8.36 -18.90
CA GLU A 52 12.64 9.59 -19.42
C GLU A 52 14.18 9.62 -19.28
N ARG A 53 14.72 9.18 -18.14
CA ARG A 53 16.09 9.49 -17.71
C ARG A 53 17.06 8.31 -17.71
N ALA A 54 16.57 7.06 -17.59
CA ALA A 54 17.44 5.89 -17.54
C ALA A 54 18.26 5.75 -18.82
N THR A 55 19.50 5.33 -18.68
CA THR A 55 20.42 5.10 -19.80
C THR A 55 20.54 3.63 -20.17
N ASP A 56 20.29 2.71 -19.23
CA ASP A 56 20.24 1.27 -19.50
C ASP A 56 18.87 0.91 -20.11
N PRO A 57 18.85 0.35 -21.34
CA PRO A 57 17.59 -0.07 -21.97
C PRO A 57 16.79 -1.08 -21.14
N ARG A 58 17.47 -1.96 -20.38
CA ARG A 58 16.80 -2.95 -19.53
C ARG A 58 16.00 -2.27 -18.41
N LEU A 59 16.52 -1.17 -17.85
CA LEU A 59 15.80 -0.38 -16.86
C LEU A 59 14.59 0.32 -17.47
N LYS A 60 14.66 0.78 -18.72
CA LYS A 60 13.49 1.33 -19.42
C LYS A 60 12.41 0.28 -19.66
N ASP A 61 12.80 -0.92 -20.07
CA ASP A 61 11.86 -2.03 -20.26
C ASP A 61 11.21 -2.43 -18.94
N PHE A 62 12.00 -2.49 -17.85
CA PHE A 62 11.50 -2.70 -16.50
C PHE A 62 10.54 -1.59 -16.08
N ALA A 63 10.90 -0.32 -16.26
CA ALA A 63 10.09 0.81 -15.90
C ALA A 63 8.72 0.82 -16.63
N LYS A 64 8.70 0.45 -17.92
CA LYS A 64 7.44 0.28 -18.65
C LYS A 64 6.54 -0.75 -17.98
N LYS A 65 7.11 -1.89 -17.62
CA LYS A 65 6.38 -2.95 -16.90
C LYS A 65 5.86 -2.46 -15.54
N MET A 66 6.63 -1.64 -14.81
CA MET A 66 6.20 -1.05 -13.52
C MET A 66 4.97 -0.16 -13.71
N VAL A 67 4.97 0.72 -14.73
CA VAL A 67 3.82 1.57 -15.02
C VAL A 67 2.57 0.74 -15.30
N ASP A 68 2.69 -0.30 -16.12
CA ASP A 68 1.56 -1.14 -16.51
C ASP A 68 1.03 -1.96 -15.32
N ASP A 69 1.89 -2.73 -14.67
CA ASP A 69 1.48 -3.68 -13.61
C ASP A 69 1.01 -2.97 -12.33
N HIS A 70 1.70 -1.91 -11.89
CA HIS A 70 1.31 -1.16 -10.70
C HIS A 70 0.12 -0.24 -10.95
N GLY A 71 -0.05 0.27 -12.17
CA GLY A 71 -1.26 0.96 -12.59
C GLY A 71 -2.50 0.06 -12.53
N ASP A 72 -2.39 -1.17 -12.99
CA ASP A 72 -3.47 -2.16 -12.92
C ASP A 72 -3.70 -2.68 -11.49
N ALA A 73 -2.62 -2.89 -10.72
CA ALA A 73 -2.71 -3.27 -9.31
C ALA A 73 -3.46 -2.20 -8.50
N MET A 74 -3.23 -0.91 -8.78
CA MET A 74 -3.91 0.20 -8.11
C MET A 74 -5.42 0.22 -8.38
N LYS A 75 -5.85 0.00 -9.63
CA LYS A 75 -7.29 -0.09 -9.98
C LYS A 75 -7.97 -1.22 -9.20
N LYS A 76 -7.33 -2.41 -9.18
CA LYS A 76 -7.85 -3.56 -8.42
C LYS A 76 -7.84 -3.34 -6.90
N LEU A 77 -6.85 -2.57 -6.39
CA LEU A 77 -6.82 -2.19 -4.97
C LEU A 77 -7.98 -1.26 -4.62
N GLN A 78 -8.31 -0.29 -5.50
CA GLN A 78 -9.46 0.58 -5.31
C GLN A 78 -10.75 -0.23 -5.18
N ASP A 79 -10.98 -1.18 -6.09
CA ASP A 79 -12.17 -2.05 -6.04
C ASP A 79 -12.22 -2.89 -4.74
N ALA A 80 -11.09 -3.41 -4.28
CA ALA A 80 -11.02 -4.18 -3.05
C ALA A 80 -11.20 -3.30 -1.80
N ALA A 81 -10.63 -2.09 -1.82
CA ALA A 81 -10.75 -1.12 -0.74
C ALA A 81 -12.19 -0.62 -0.57
N ASP A 82 -12.88 -0.32 -1.67
CA ASP A 82 -14.28 0.10 -1.64
C ASP A 82 -15.18 -0.97 -0.99
N LYS A 83 -14.97 -2.24 -1.32
CA LYS A 83 -15.68 -3.37 -0.68
C LYS A 83 -15.34 -3.51 0.81
N ALA A 84 -14.12 -3.17 1.19
CA ALA A 84 -13.65 -3.18 2.57
C ALA A 84 -14.10 -1.95 3.38
N GLY A 85 -14.76 -0.97 2.76
CA GLY A 85 -15.09 0.31 3.39
C GLY A 85 -13.85 1.19 3.67
N ALA A 86 -12.74 0.95 2.96
CA ALA A 86 -11.52 1.74 3.00
C ALA A 86 -11.38 2.56 1.72
N LYS A 87 -10.45 3.52 1.69
CA LYS A 87 -10.23 4.38 0.53
C LYS A 87 -8.80 4.28 0.05
N ALA A 88 -8.62 3.79 -1.18
CA ALA A 88 -7.33 3.79 -1.84
C ALA A 88 -7.11 5.13 -2.56
N GLU A 89 -6.11 5.88 -2.12
CA GLU A 89 -5.78 7.19 -2.67
C GLU A 89 -4.42 7.14 -3.38
N MET A 90 -4.34 7.73 -4.59
CA MET A 90 -3.07 7.86 -5.33
C MET A 90 -2.25 9.01 -4.74
N MET A 91 -1.71 8.78 -3.55
CA MET A 91 -0.88 9.75 -2.83
C MET A 91 0.39 9.09 -2.34
N LEU A 92 1.51 9.80 -2.49
CA LEU A 92 2.77 9.39 -1.88
C LEU A 92 2.77 9.72 -0.38
N ASP A 93 3.26 8.82 0.43
CA ASP A 93 3.65 9.14 1.79
C ASP A 93 4.99 9.92 1.83
N LYS A 94 5.36 10.44 3.00
CA LYS A 94 6.58 11.25 3.13
C LYS A 94 7.86 10.51 2.74
N PRO A 95 8.10 9.24 3.11
CA PRO A 95 9.26 8.50 2.66
C PRO A 95 9.34 8.43 1.13
N HIS A 96 8.28 8.01 0.45
CA HIS A 96 8.25 7.89 -1.00
C HIS A 96 8.38 9.26 -1.71
N GLN A 97 7.81 10.34 -1.16
CA GLN A 97 8.06 11.70 -1.65
C GLN A 97 9.55 12.04 -1.63
N GLY A 98 10.23 11.72 -0.50
CA GLY A 98 11.67 11.95 -0.36
C GLY A 98 12.50 11.15 -1.37
N MET A 99 12.13 9.90 -1.67
CA MET A 99 12.80 9.08 -2.69
C MET A 99 12.62 9.67 -4.09
N ILE A 100 11.41 10.07 -4.47
CA ILE A 100 11.15 10.74 -5.75
C ILE A 100 11.95 12.04 -5.88
N GLU A 101 12.01 12.85 -4.84
CA GLU A 101 12.79 14.08 -4.85
C GLU A 101 14.29 13.80 -4.96
N ASN A 102 14.78 12.78 -4.25
CA ASN A 102 16.18 12.36 -4.31
C ASN A 102 16.57 11.90 -5.72
N VAL A 103 15.82 10.95 -6.32
CA VAL A 103 16.15 10.39 -7.64
C VAL A 103 16.12 11.46 -8.75
N LYS A 104 15.28 12.49 -8.62
CA LYS A 104 15.27 13.65 -9.55
C LYS A 104 16.57 14.42 -9.58
N GLY A 105 17.39 14.36 -8.53
CA GLY A 105 18.70 14.99 -8.46
C GLY A 105 19.78 14.34 -9.33
N PHE A 106 19.50 13.15 -9.89
CA PHE A 106 20.47 12.37 -10.65
C PHE A 106 20.14 12.28 -12.14
N ASN A 107 21.18 12.01 -12.95
CA ASN A 107 21.04 11.80 -14.39
C ASN A 107 22.01 10.70 -14.86
N GLY A 108 21.74 10.13 -16.03
CA GLY A 108 22.60 9.14 -16.66
C GLY A 108 22.81 7.91 -15.77
N LYS A 109 24.04 7.42 -15.71
CA LYS A 109 24.37 6.22 -14.94
C LYS A 109 24.14 6.35 -13.42
N ASP A 110 24.20 7.55 -12.89
CA ASP A 110 23.95 7.76 -11.45
C ASP A 110 22.44 7.71 -11.17
N PHE A 111 21.61 8.19 -12.10
CA PHE A 111 20.16 7.94 -12.05
C PHE A 111 19.87 6.42 -12.09
N ASP A 112 20.49 5.68 -13.02
CA ASP A 112 20.29 4.23 -13.13
C ASP A 112 20.59 3.50 -11.83
N LYS A 113 21.67 3.87 -11.13
CA LYS A 113 22.04 3.28 -9.83
C LYS A 113 21.04 3.58 -8.72
N VAL A 114 20.61 4.85 -8.61
CA VAL A 114 19.65 5.26 -7.57
C VAL A 114 18.32 4.60 -7.83
N TYR A 115 17.79 4.65 -9.05
CA TYR A 115 16.55 3.98 -9.44
C TYR A 115 16.59 2.48 -9.13
N THR A 116 17.67 1.78 -9.49
CA THR A 116 17.81 0.34 -9.17
C THR A 116 17.77 0.08 -7.66
N ALA A 117 18.46 0.89 -6.87
CA ALA A 117 18.49 0.73 -5.42
C ALA A 117 17.12 0.99 -4.78
N ASP A 118 16.43 2.03 -5.21
CA ASP A 118 15.09 2.39 -4.76
C ASP A 118 14.08 1.29 -5.09
N GLN A 119 14.14 0.76 -6.31
CA GLN A 119 13.28 -0.35 -6.75
C GLN A 119 13.53 -1.65 -5.96
N VAL A 120 14.78 -2.00 -5.66
CA VAL A 120 15.12 -3.16 -4.82
C VAL A 120 14.50 -3.01 -3.43
N MET A 121 14.61 -1.83 -2.84
CA MET A 121 14.09 -1.54 -1.50
C MET A 121 12.56 -1.55 -1.48
N ALA A 122 11.90 -0.80 -2.36
CA ALA A 122 10.45 -0.68 -2.41
C ALA A 122 9.75 -2.03 -2.68
N HIS A 123 10.31 -2.86 -3.57
CA HIS A 123 9.79 -4.20 -3.80
C HIS A 123 9.98 -5.12 -2.59
N ALA A 124 11.08 -4.98 -1.82
CA ALA A 124 11.27 -5.74 -0.59
C ALA A 124 10.22 -5.37 0.47
N GLU A 125 9.97 -4.09 0.65
CA GLU A 125 8.95 -3.56 1.57
C GLU A 125 7.54 -3.99 1.15
N THR A 126 7.21 -3.92 -0.14
CA THR A 126 5.91 -4.35 -0.66
C THR A 126 5.70 -5.86 -0.48
N VAL A 127 6.72 -6.69 -0.73
CA VAL A 127 6.65 -8.14 -0.44
C VAL A 127 6.37 -8.39 1.03
N ALA A 128 7.02 -7.67 1.94
CA ALA A 128 6.80 -7.79 3.38
C ALA A 128 5.36 -7.37 3.77
N LEU A 129 4.91 -6.20 3.29
CA LEU A 129 3.57 -5.67 3.52
C LEU A 129 2.47 -6.66 3.07
N LEU A 130 2.57 -7.15 1.83
CA LEU A 130 1.59 -8.09 1.28
C LEU A 130 1.60 -9.42 2.03
N SER A 131 2.78 -9.94 2.37
CA SER A 131 2.91 -11.21 3.09
C SER A 131 2.33 -11.11 4.50
N ASP A 132 2.59 -10.02 5.21
CA ASP A 132 2.04 -9.77 6.54
C ASP A 132 0.50 -9.69 6.48
N TYR A 133 -0.04 -8.90 5.54
CA TYR A 133 -1.49 -8.76 5.44
C TYR A 133 -2.21 -10.06 5.02
N ILE A 134 -1.59 -10.88 4.17
CA ILE A 134 -2.11 -12.21 3.82
C ILE A 134 -2.24 -13.09 5.08
N GLN A 135 -1.30 -13.01 5.99
CA GLN A 135 -1.29 -13.81 7.22
C GLN A 135 -2.24 -13.24 8.29
N ASN A 136 -2.15 -11.94 8.54
CA ASN A 136 -2.70 -11.29 9.72
C ASN A 136 -3.92 -10.39 9.43
N GLY A 137 -4.12 -9.96 8.18
CA GLY A 137 -5.25 -9.15 7.74
C GLY A 137 -6.59 -9.88 7.92
N LYS A 138 -7.67 -9.13 8.12
CA LYS A 138 -8.99 -9.71 8.42
C LYS A 138 -9.98 -9.61 7.27
N ASN A 139 -9.78 -8.67 6.36
CA ASN A 139 -10.69 -8.47 5.24
C ASN A 139 -10.34 -9.40 4.07
N ASP A 140 -11.30 -10.20 3.63
CA ASP A 140 -11.07 -11.23 2.61
C ASP A 140 -10.85 -10.65 1.21
N ASP A 141 -11.49 -9.52 0.85
CA ASP A 141 -11.29 -8.86 -0.45
C ASP A 141 -9.86 -8.31 -0.55
N LEU A 142 -9.37 -7.64 0.49
CA LEU A 142 -8.01 -7.13 0.55
C LEU A 142 -6.96 -8.25 0.59
N LYS A 143 -7.23 -9.34 1.32
CA LYS A 143 -6.36 -10.54 1.31
C LYS A 143 -6.33 -11.19 -0.08
N SER A 144 -7.46 -11.25 -0.77
CA SER A 144 -7.54 -11.79 -2.13
C SER A 144 -6.71 -10.93 -3.10
N TRP A 145 -6.81 -9.62 -3.02
CA TRP A 145 -5.98 -8.70 -3.78
C TRP A 145 -4.49 -8.90 -3.48
N ALA A 146 -4.10 -8.94 -2.20
CA ALA A 146 -2.72 -9.13 -1.79
C ALA A 146 -2.13 -10.46 -2.29
N LYS A 147 -2.91 -11.56 -2.26
CA LYS A 147 -2.50 -12.86 -2.81
C LYS A 147 -2.26 -12.82 -4.33
N GLN A 148 -3.01 -12.01 -5.07
CA GLN A 148 -2.82 -11.85 -6.51
C GLN A 148 -1.61 -10.96 -6.83
N ALA A 149 -1.39 -9.89 -6.06
CA ALA A 149 -0.28 -8.95 -6.26
C ALA A 149 1.08 -9.56 -5.87
N LEU A 150 1.15 -10.34 -4.79
CA LEU A 150 2.40 -10.85 -4.24
C LEU A 150 3.31 -11.60 -5.25
N PRO A 151 2.83 -12.53 -6.09
CA PRO A 151 3.69 -13.20 -7.06
C PRO A 151 4.22 -12.24 -8.14
N ILE A 152 3.44 -11.22 -8.53
CA ILE A 152 3.85 -10.20 -9.51
C ILE A 152 5.02 -9.39 -8.94
N VAL A 153 4.85 -8.85 -7.72
CA VAL A 153 5.88 -8.05 -7.03
C VAL A 153 7.14 -8.87 -6.75
N LYS A 154 7.03 -10.16 -6.41
CA LYS A 154 8.18 -11.05 -6.30
C LYS A 154 8.91 -11.23 -7.64
N GLY A 155 8.19 -11.31 -8.75
CA GLY A 155 8.76 -11.37 -10.09
C GLY A 155 9.53 -10.09 -10.44
N HIS A 156 8.96 -8.92 -10.15
CA HIS A 156 9.64 -7.63 -10.33
C HIS A 156 10.93 -7.55 -9.50
N ARG A 157 10.84 -7.91 -8.20
CA ARG A 157 12.01 -7.94 -7.31
C ARG A 157 13.10 -8.86 -7.83
N ALA A 158 12.76 -10.05 -8.34
CA ALA A 158 13.76 -10.95 -8.92
C ALA A 158 14.41 -10.34 -10.16
N THR A 159 13.64 -9.65 -11.00
CA THR A 159 14.15 -8.99 -12.20
C THR A 159 15.10 -7.87 -11.87
N ILE A 160 14.73 -6.94 -10.97
CA ILE A 160 15.57 -5.78 -10.64
C ILE A 160 16.84 -6.18 -9.88
N ASN A 161 16.79 -7.22 -9.04
CA ASN A 161 17.97 -7.76 -8.36
C ASN A 161 18.99 -8.39 -9.31
N ALA A 162 18.61 -8.71 -10.55
CA ALA A 162 19.49 -9.29 -11.56
C ALA A 162 20.09 -8.24 -12.51
N MET A 163 19.80 -6.96 -12.31
CA MET A 163 20.34 -5.84 -13.10
C MET A 163 21.51 -5.19 -12.46
#